data_3cfc0205fb7ee2cc545da8faf98182f0
#
_entry.id   3cfc0205fb7ee2cc545da8faf98182f0
#
_cell.length_a   1.000
_cell.length_b   1.000
_cell.length_c   1.000
_cell.angle_alpha   90.00
_cell.angle_beta   90.00
_cell.angle_gamma   90.00
#
_symmetry.space_group_name_H-M   'P 1'
#
loop_
_entity.id
_entity.type
_entity.pdbx_description
1 polymer ?
#
loop_
_entity_poly.entity_id
_entity_poly.type
_entity_poly.pdbx_seq_one_letter_code
_entity_poly.pdbx_strand_id
1 'polypeptide(L)'
;MEERIVSLLRPELITEAAHHWNATGKAVLLDDVSNFVYEFSSQDMRRILRLTHSSHHTEDEIIAELDWLIYLIQNGIPASQPILSQDGRYTERYPTGESYFVATAFEYAPGHFIDKTDPREWNSQFFRTFGRIMGRMHSLTKHYNADHLRQKRPHWYEDVILQRAEDYLPAEQRWVAAEVEKLLAQFGQKMPTVDSYGLVHGDVNPTNFHVRDGQLTLFDFDDCSYNWFINDIAVAMPLYSDMFAEEGWEARLTEFFQQYMRGYEEENHLDESWLEILPDSLRLQCLINLIACHASNVPNSRYRSFYELVLKIAQQGHPFFTYNFRGAYESAL
;
A
#
# COMPACT_ATOMS: atom_id res chain seq x y z
N MET A 1 8.44 -5.60 12.84
CA MET A 1 9.59 -4.70 13.17
C MET A 1 10.70 -5.48 13.85
N GLU A 2 11.98 -5.23 13.51
CA GLU A 2 13.12 -5.89 14.17
C GLU A 2 13.20 -5.46 15.65
N GLU A 3 13.46 -6.41 16.57
CA GLU A 3 13.58 -6.13 18.02
C GLU A 3 14.62 -5.04 18.33
N ARG A 4 15.69 -4.99 17.54
CA ARG A 4 16.71 -3.93 17.67
C ARG A 4 16.11 -2.54 17.43
N ILE A 5 15.27 -2.36 16.41
CA ILE A 5 14.64 -1.07 16.09
C ILE A 5 13.62 -0.70 17.18
N VAL A 6 12.85 -1.67 17.65
CA VAL A 6 11.90 -1.45 18.76
C VAL A 6 12.63 -0.92 19.99
N SER A 7 13.82 -1.45 20.30
CA SER A 7 14.61 -1.02 21.47
C SER A 7 15.16 0.42 21.38
N LEU A 8 15.27 0.97 20.15
CA LEU A 8 15.72 2.36 19.92
C LEU A 8 14.60 3.38 20.14
N LEU A 9 13.32 2.94 20.03
CA LEU A 9 12.18 3.82 20.18
C LEU A 9 11.79 3.99 21.65
N ARG A 10 12.35 5.02 22.28
CA ARG A 10 12.09 5.34 23.67
C ARG A 10 10.78 6.14 23.82
N PRO A 11 10.03 5.98 24.93
CA PRO A 11 8.78 6.73 25.18
C PRO A 11 8.96 8.24 25.10
N GLU A 12 10.13 8.75 25.51
CA GLU A 12 10.44 10.18 25.46
C GLU A 12 10.49 10.68 24.01
N LEU A 13 11.05 9.89 23.08
CA LEU A 13 11.10 10.24 21.64
C LEU A 13 9.70 10.35 21.05
N ILE A 14 8.80 9.43 21.40
CA ILE A 14 7.39 9.47 20.94
C ILE A 14 6.72 10.74 21.43
N THR A 15 6.93 11.09 22.70
CA THR A 15 6.36 12.29 23.30
C THR A 15 6.91 13.55 22.65
N GLU A 16 8.23 13.61 22.45
CA GLU A 16 8.92 14.71 21.78
C GLU A 16 8.43 14.86 20.34
N ALA A 17 8.35 13.76 19.59
CA ALA A 17 7.86 13.76 18.23
C ALA A 17 6.42 14.30 18.13
N ALA A 18 5.51 13.78 18.95
CA ALA A 18 4.13 14.25 18.96
C ALA A 18 4.01 15.74 19.36
N HIS A 19 4.93 16.22 20.20
CA HIS A 19 4.94 17.63 20.64
C HIS A 19 5.22 18.61 19.49
N HIS A 20 6.00 18.21 18.46
CA HIS A 20 6.21 19.04 17.26
C HIS A 20 4.91 19.32 16.49
N TRP A 21 3.86 18.55 16.71
CA TRP A 21 2.52 18.77 16.13
C TRP A 21 1.48 19.18 17.19
N ASN A 22 1.93 19.84 18.28
CA ASN A 22 1.05 20.35 19.35
C ASN A 22 0.17 19.25 19.98
N ALA A 23 0.71 18.05 20.16
CA ALA A 23 -0.03 16.96 20.78
C ALA A 23 -0.47 17.34 22.21
N THR A 24 -1.73 17.04 22.52
CA THR A 24 -2.29 17.12 23.85
C THR A 24 -2.51 15.73 24.41
N GLY A 25 -1.90 15.42 25.56
CA GLY A 25 -2.00 14.09 26.15
C GLY A 25 -1.04 13.08 25.55
N LYS A 26 -1.33 11.78 25.76
CA LYS A 26 -0.46 10.67 25.35
C LYS A 26 -0.84 10.15 23.96
N ALA A 27 0.17 9.91 23.13
CA ALA A 27 -0.01 9.19 21.88
C ALA A 27 -0.30 7.69 22.13
N VAL A 28 -1.24 7.12 21.37
CA VAL A 28 -1.69 5.73 21.51
C VAL A 28 -1.22 4.93 20.28
N LEU A 29 -0.48 3.85 20.49
CA LEU A 29 0.01 2.97 19.42
C LEU A 29 -1.17 2.32 18.71
N LEU A 30 -1.19 2.43 17.39
CA LEU A 30 -2.15 1.77 16.50
C LEU A 30 -1.50 0.56 15.80
N ASP A 31 -0.31 0.74 15.24
CA ASP A 31 0.43 -0.31 14.52
C ASP A 31 1.95 -0.20 14.70
N ASP A 32 2.66 -1.34 14.52
CA ASP A 32 4.11 -1.47 14.70
C ASP A 32 4.74 -2.50 13.74
N VAL A 33 4.12 -2.77 12.58
CA VAL A 33 4.63 -3.76 11.62
C VAL A 33 5.78 -3.21 10.79
N SER A 34 5.55 -2.20 9.97
CA SER A 34 6.57 -1.56 9.13
C SER A 34 7.04 -0.22 9.71
N ASN A 35 6.11 0.56 10.22
CA ASN A 35 6.31 1.81 10.93
C ASN A 35 5.71 1.74 12.34
N PHE A 36 6.09 2.67 13.21
CA PHE A 36 5.34 2.89 14.44
C PHE A 36 4.31 3.97 14.20
N VAL A 37 3.05 3.59 14.22
CA VAL A 37 1.92 4.47 13.95
C VAL A 37 1.15 4.73 15.24
N TYR A 38 1.00 6.00 15.60
CA TYR A 38 0.31 6.45 16.80
C TYR A 38 -0.86 7.36 16.45
N GLU A 39 -1.93 7.26 17.21
CA GLU A 39 -2.96 8.28 17.26
C GLU A 39 -2.65 9.28 18.38
N PHE A 40 -2.81 10.57 18.12
CA PHE A 40 -2.72 11.63 19.11
C PHE A 40 -3.80 12.69 18.88
N SER A 41 -4.05 13.52 19.90
CA SER A 41 -4.95 14.66 19.81
C SER A 41 -4.16 15.95 19.69
N SER A 42 -4.57 16.83 18.81
CA SER A 42 -4.05 18.19 18.66
C SER A 42 -5.21 19.14 18.35
N GLN A 43 -5.40 20.18 19.15
CA GLN A 43 -6.50 21.13 18.99
C GLN A 43 -7.89 20.44 18.92
N ASP A 44 -8.13 19.48 19.78
CA ASP A 44 -9.34 18.64 19.84
C ASP A 44 -9.62 17.80 18.58
N MET A 45 -8.65 17.68 17.68
CA MET A 45 -8.73 16.83 16.49
C MET A 45 -7.83 15.61 16.64
N ARG A 46 -8.32 14.47 16.15
CA ARG A 46 -7.51 13.25 16.02
C ARG A 46 -6.48 13.42 14.90
N ARG A 47 -5.26 12.96 15.15
CA ARG A 47 -4.14 13.02 14.22
C ARG A 47 -3.38 11.69 14.25
N ILE A 48 -2.65 11.41 13.20
CA ILE A 48 -1.74 10.26 13.10
C ILE A 48 -0.31 10.77 13.15
N LEU A 49 0.53 10.13 13.96
CA LEU A 49 1.98 10.27 13.97
C LEU A 49 2.58 8.97 13.47
N ARG A 50 3.38 9.03 12.40
CA ARG A 50 4.17 7.92 11.90
C ARG A 50 5.64 8.17 12.21
N LEU A 51 6.30 7.17 12.80
CA LEU A 51 7.73 7.14 13.06
C LEU A 51 8.34 6.05 12.19
N THR A 52 9.10 6.46 11.18
CA THR A 52 9.79 5.58 10.24
C THR A 52 11.27 5.51 10.59
N HIS A 53 11.82 4.30 10.76
CA HIS A 53 13.25 4.11 10.99
C HIS A 53 14.04 4.21 9.68
N SER A 54 15.24 4.80 9.74
CA SER A 54 16.09 5.05 8.56
C SER A 54 16.60 3.79 7.83
N SER A 55 16.41 2.60 8.40
CA SER A 55 16.65 1.34 7.70
C SER A 55 15.50 0.90 6.82
N HIS A 56 14.31 1.47 7.00
CA HIS A 56 13.14 1.24 6.16
C HIS A 56 13.10 2.29 5.04
N HIS A 57 13.00 3.57 5.38
CA HIS A 57 13.08 4.68 4.43
C HIS A 57 13.95 5.82 4.96
N THR A 58 14.73 6.40 4.07
CA THR A 58 15.48 7.64 4.34
C THR A 58 14.53 8.82 4.43
N GLU A 59 14.97 9.91 5.06
CA GLU A 59 14.18 11.14 5.11
C GLU A 59 13.89 11.72 3.71
N ASP A 60 14.84 11.64 2.77
CA ASP A 60 14.66 12.09 1.39
C ASP A 60 13.59 11.25 0.65
N GLU A 61 13.48 9.95 0.91
CA GLU A 61 12.42 9.08 0.36
C GLU A 61 11.04 9.41 0.94
N ILE A 62 10.98 9.70 2.24
CA ILE A 62 9.74 10.16 2.90
C ILE A 62 9.30 11.51 2.34
N ILE A 63 10.22 12.44 2.13
CA ILE A 63 9.91 13.71 1.48
C ILE A 63 9.34 13.50 0.07
N ALA A 64 9.89 12.55 -0.68
CA ALA A 64 9.39 12.21 -2.02
C ALA A 64 7.99 11.58 -1.99
N GLU A 65 7.68 10.73 -1.02
CA GLU A 65 6.32 10.23 -0.76
C GLU A 65 5.36 11.39 -0.49
N LEU A 66 5.71 12.26 0.46
CA LEU A 66 4.85 13.38 0.88
C LEU A 66 4.62 14.39 -0.25
N ASP A 67 5.62 14.66 -1.08
CA ASP A 67 5.49 15.56 -2.22
C ASP A 67 4.47 15.02 -3.24
N TRP A 68 4.56 13.72 -3.58
CA TRP A 68 3.58 13.08 -4.46
C TRP A 68 2.19 13.03 -3.83
N LEU A 69 2.07 12.68 -2.55
CA LEU A 69 0.80 12.67 -1.84
C LEU A 69 0.13 14.06 -1.83
N ILE A 70 0.90 15.13 -1.55
CA ILE A 70 0.40 16.51 -1.59
C ILE A 70 -0.07 16.87 -3.00
N TYR A 71 0.69 16.51 -4.03
CA TYR A 71 0.28 16.70 -5.43
C TYR A 71 -1.04 16.00 -5.73
N LEU A 72 -1.22 14.75 -5.31
CA LEU A 72 -2.47 14.00 -5.49
C LEU A 72 -3.65 14.67 -4.79
N ILE A 73 -3.48 15.09 -3.54
CA ILE A 73 -4.52 15.78 -2.76
C ILE A 73 -4.91 17.11 -3.41
N GLN A 74 -3.95 17.90 -3.86
CA GLN A 74 -4.19 19.18 -4.55
C GLN A 74 -4.94 18.99 -5.86
N ASN A 75 -4.86 17.80 -6.48
CA ASN A 75 -5.58 17.43 -7.69
C ASN A 75 -6.83 16.58 -7.43
N GLY A 76 -7.31 16.54 -6.17
CA GLY A 76 -8.62 16.01 -5.79
C GLY A 76 -8.66 14.53 -5.43
N ILE A 77 -7.52 13.87 -5.20
CA ILE A 77 -7.51 12.53 -4.60
C ILE A 77 -7.85 12.65 -3.11
N PRO A 78 -8.87 11.92 -2.64
CA PRO A 78 -9.23 11.93 -1.22
C PRO A 78 -8.23 11.08 -0.43
N ALA A 79 -7.28 11.73 0.24
CA ALA A 79 -6.29 11.07 1.07
C ALA A 79 -6.00 11.84 2.36
N SER A 80 -5.44 11.16 3.36
CA SER A 80 -4.99 11.76 4.61
C SER A 80 -3.90 12.80 4.37
N GLN A 81 -4.19 14.06 4.69
CA GLN A 81 -3.28 15.16 4.42
C GLN A 81 -2.11 15.17 5.41
N PRO A 82 -0.85 15.27 4.94
CA PRO A 82 0.28 15.52 5.82
C PRO A 82 0.19 16.91 6.44
N ILE A 83 0.64 17.03 7.69
CA ILE A 83 0.52 18.25 8.51
C ILE A 83 1.92 18.80 8.77
N LEU A 84 2.10 20.12 8.60
CA LEU A 84 3.33 20.78 8.98
C LEU A 84 3.53 20.77 10.52
N SER A 85 4.76 20.53 10.95
CA SER A 85 5.20 20.71 12.32
C SER A 85 5.15 22.19 12.73
N GLN A 86 5.39 22.48 14.01
CA GLN A 86 5.56 23.86 14.51
C GLN A 86 6.72 24.61 13.84
N ASP A 87 7.72 23.87 13.35
CA ASP A 87 8.87 24.41 12.62
C ASP A 87 8.62 24.60 11.12
N GLY A 88 7.38 24.33 10.65
CA GLY A 88 6.98 24.50 9.26
C GLY A 88 7.52 23.41 8.33
N ARG A 89 7.83 22.21 8.84
CA ARG A 89 8.33 21.06 8.08
C ARG A 89 7.32 19.92 8.11
N TYR A 90 7.32 19.06 7.08
CA TYR A 90 6.53 17.84 7.07
C TYR A 90 7.22 16.68 7.77
N THR A 91 8.56 16.76 7.94
CA THR A 91 9.39 15.73 8.59
C THR A 91 10.16 16.31 9.75
N GLU A 92 10.30 15.55 10.84
CA GLU A 92 11.20 15.85 11.97
C GLU A 92 12.09 14.64 12.23
N ARG A 93 13.41 14.89 12.34
CA ARG A 93 14.41 13.82 12.47
C ARG A 93 14.91 13.67 13.89
N TYR A 94 14.97 12.42 14.38
CA TYR A 94 15.39 12.02 15.72
C TYR A 94 16.56 11.05 15.66
N PRO A 95 17.80 11.49 15.88
CA PRO A 95 18.99 10.62 15.88
C PRO A 95 18.94 9.54 16.97
N THR A 96 19.37 8.32 16.62
CA THR A 96 19.48 7.16 17.52
C THR A 96 20.84 6.44 17.33
N GLY A 97 21.93 7.17 17.58
CA GLY A 97 23.29 6.69 17.31
C GLY A 97 23.64 6.80 15.82
N GLU A 98 23.92 5.67 15.17
CA GLU A 98 24.26 5.64 13.73
C GLU A 98 23.03 5.67 12.82
N SER A 99 21.83 5.55 13.39
CA SER A 99 20.54 5.59 12.70
C SER A 99 19.65 6.74 13.20
N TYR A 100 18.44 6.86 12.68
CA TYR A 100 17.49 7.87 13.10
C TYR A 100 16.05 7.43 12.82
N PHE A 101 15.11 8.03 13.52
CA PHE A 101 13.70 8.03 13.13
C PHE A 101 13.35 9.32 12.42
N VAL A 102 12.44 9.23 11.48
CA VAL A 102 11.74 10.36 10.86
C VAL A 102 10.30 10.33 11.32
N ALA A 103 9.85 11.41 11.95
CA ALA A 103 8.46 11.60 12.32
C ALA A 103 7.73 12.39 11.23
N THR A 104 6.53 11.95 10.89
CA THR A 104 5.57 12.63 10.03
C THR A 104 4.20 12.61 10.69
N ALA A 105 3.38 13.63 10.46
CA ALA A 105 2.02 13.62 10.97
C ALA A 105 0.99 13.85 9.88
N PHE A 106 -0.19 13.25 10.05
CA PHE A 106 -1.28 13.28 9.09
C PHE A 106 -2.61 13.60 9.76
N GLU A 107 -3.53 14.13 9.00
CA GLU A 107 -4.93 14.16 9.39
C GLU A 107 -5.44 12.74 9.58
N TYR A 108 -6.31 12.55 10.57
CA TYR A 108 -7.00 11.26 10.74
C TYR A 108 -8.03 11.10 9.61
N ALA A 109 -7.93 10.00 8.85
CA ALA A 109 -8.88 9.70 7.78
C ALA A 109 -10.31 9.56 8.34
N PRO A 110 -11.28 10.33 7.84
CA PRO A 110 -12.64 10.28 8.36
C PRO A 110 -13.33 8.94 8.05
N GLY A 111 -14.18 8.47 8.97
CA GLY A 111 -14.95 7.25 8.79
C GLY A 111 -14.35 6.05 9.54
N HIS A 112 -14.47 4.88 8.94
CA HIS A 112 -14.06 3.58 9.50
C HIS A 112 -13.56 2.66 8.39
N PHE A 113 -12.89 1.56 8.77
CA PHE A 113 -12.52 0.51 7.83
C PHE A 113 -13.78 -0.10 7.21
N ILE A 114 -13.75 -0.34 5.89
CA ILE A 114 -14.90 -0.88 5.17
C ILE A 114 -15.32 -2.25 5.71
N ASP A 115 -16.60 -2.44 5.96
CA ASP A 115 -17.16 -3.75 6.27
C ASP A 115 -17.54 -4.49 4.97
N LYS A 116 -16.68 -5.43 4.58
CA LYS A 116 -16.89 -6.26 3.38
C LYS A 116 -18.09 -7.20 3.49
N THR A 117 -18.67 -7.35 4.68
CA THR A 117 -19.88 -8.18 4.91
C THR A 117 -21.16 -7.36 4.85
N ASP A 118 -21.06 -6.02 4.91
CA ASP A 118 -22.23 -5.12 4.78
C ASP A 118 -22.46 -4.73 3.31
N PRO A 119 -23.57 -5.17 2.68
CA PRO A 119 -23.88 -4.85 1.28
C PRO A 119 -24.18 -3.36 1.05
N ARG A 120 -24.36 -2.56 2.12
CA ARG A 120 -24.51 -1.10 2.00
C ARG A 120 -23.18 -0.43 1.76
N GLU A 121 -22.05 -1.06 2.15
CA GLU A 121 -20.70 -0.56 1.98
C GLU A 121 -19.97 -1.31 0.85
N TRP A 122 -20.02 -2.65 0.85
CA TRP A 122 -19.33 -3.49 -0.14
C TRP A 122 -20.29 -3.83 -1.29
N ASN A 123 -20.38 -2.96 -2.29
CA ASN A 123 -21.32 -3.04 -3.39
C ASN A 123 -20.77 -2.44 -4.69
N SER A 124 -21.49 -2.64 -5.79
CA SER A 124 -21.13 -2.17 -7.13
C SER A 124 -20.81 -0.68 -7.21
N GLN A 125 -21.52 0.17 -6.44
CA GLN A 125 -21.27 1.61 -6.41
C GLN A 125 -19.91 1.93 -5.76
N PHE A 126 -19.59 1.26 -4.65
CA PHE A 126 -18.30 1.39 -4.00
C PHE A 126 -17.17 0.90 -4.92
N PHE A 127 -17.34 -0.27 -5.57
CA PHE A 127 -16.33 -0.82 -6.48
C PHE A 127 -15.99 0.16 -7.62
N ARG A 128 -17.02 0.78 -8.20
CA ARG A 128 -16.82 1.81 -9.24
C ARG A 128 -16.14 3.06 -8.69
N THR A 129 -16.50 3.52 -7.50
CA THR A 129 -15.86 4.67 -6.84
C THR A 129 -14.39 4.38 -6.56
N PHE A 130 -14.08 3.17 -6.08
CA PHE A 130 -12.71 2.72 -5.80
C PHE A 130 -11.87 2.71 -7.09
N GLY A 131 -12.36 2.06 -8.15
CA GLY A 131 -11.69 2.04 -9.44
C GLY A 131 -11.47 3.45 -10.01
N ARG A 132 -12.44 4.35 -9.90
CA ARG A 132 -12.32 5.73 -10.36
C ARG A 132 -11.21 6.49 -9.62
N ILE A 133 -11.08 6.33 -8.30
CA ILE A 133 -10.01 6.95 -7.53
C ILE A 133 -8.64 6.41 -7.98
N MET A 134 -8.52 5.11 -8.20
CA MET A 134 -7.29 4.49 -8.69
C MET A 134 -6.95 4.96 -10.11
N GLY A 135 -7.92 4.99 -11.01
CA GLY A 135 -7.72 5.53 -12.37
C GLY A 135 -7.29 6.99 -12.34
N ARG A 136 -7.93 7.81 -11.50
CA ARG A 136 -7.56 9.23 -11.32
C ARG A 136 -6.13 9.39 -10.79
N MET A 137 -5.72 8.56 -9.81
CA MET A 137 -4.37 8.59 -9.25
C MET A 137 -3.32 8.26 -10.33
N HIS A 138 -3.52 7.19 -11.12
CA HIS A 138 -2.63 6.82 -12.21
C HIS A 138 -2.61 7.88 -13.32
N SER A 139 -3.75 8.46 -13.67
CA SER A 139 -3.84 9.56 -14.64
C SER A 139 -3.02 10.78 -14.19
N LEU A 140 -3.11 11.17 -12.93
CA LEU A 140 -2.35 12.27 -12.34
C LEU A 140 -0.85 11.96 -12.33
N THR A 141 -0.47 10.73 -11.99
CA THR A 141 0.94 10.30 -11.97
C THR A 141 1.63 10.48 -13.33
N LYS A 142 0.93 10.31 -14.45
CA LYS A 142 1.47 10.54 -15.80
C LYS A 142 2.01 11.97 -16.00
N HIS A 143 1.53 12.91 -15.21
CA HIS A 143 1.86 14.34 -15.28
C HIS A 143 2.69 14.84 -14.09
N TYR A 144 2.96 13.97 -13.12
CA TYR A 144 3.75 14.31 -11.95
C TYR A 144 5.24 14.39 -12.31
N ASN A 145 5.91 15.47 -11.87
CA ASN A 145 7.34 15.67 -12.08
C ASN A 145 8.08 15.75 -10.76
N ALA A 146 8.96 14.79 -10.49
CA ALA A 146 9.80 14.69 -9.30
C ALA A 146 11.22 15.25 -9.50
N ASP A 147 11.50 16.01 -10.56
CA ASP A 147 12.88 16.48 -10.88
C ASP A 147 13.40 17.52 -9.90
N HIS A 148 12.53 18.16 -9.14
CA HIS A 148 12.89 19.10 -8.08
C HIS A 148 13.32 18.42 -6.77
N LEU A 149 13.06 17.11 -6.61
CA LEU A 149 13.40 16.35 -5.42
C LEU A 149 14.87 15.94 -5.43
N ARG A 150 15.46 15.90 -4.23
CA ARG A 150 16.83 15.42 -4.04
C ARG A 150 16.96 13.93 -4.30
N GLN A 151 15.95 13.17 -3.89
CA GLN A 151 15.82 11.73 -4.12
C GLN A 151 14.39 11.43 -4.56
N LYS A 152 14.23 10.57 -5.56
CA LYS A 152 12.93 10.06 -5.98
C LYS A 152 12.59 8.79 -5.20
N ARG A 153 11.32 8.42 -5.20
CA ARG A 153 10.92 7.09 -4.71
C ARG A 153 11.61 6.01 -5.55
N PRO A 154 11.94 4.84 -4.95
CA PRO A 154 12.60 3.75 -5.66
C PRO A 154 11.71 3.15 -6.75
N HIS A 155 12.33 2.45 -7.68
CA HIS A 155 11.61 1.52 -8.54
C HIS A 155 11.30 0.24 -7.78
N TRP A 156 10.17 -0.39 -8.07
CA TRP A 156 9.70 -1.61 -7.41
C TRP A 156 10.73 -2.74 -7.35
N TYR A 157 11.60 -2.86 -8.38
CA TYR A 157 12.67 -3.86 -8.42
C TYR A 157 13.90 -3.50 -7.56
N GLU A 158 13.95 -2.29 -7.02
CA GLU A 158 15.00 -1.84 -6.08
C GLU A 158 14.64 -2.13 -4.62
N ASP A 159 13.45 -2.67 -4.36
CA ASP A 159 12.99 -3.02 -3.04
C ASP A 159 13.92 -4.04 -2.37
N VAL A 160 14.40 -3.70 -1.18
CA VAL A 160 15.34 -4.52 -0.39
C VAL A 160 14.74 -5.89 -0.05
N ILE A 161 13.43 -5.98 0.17
CA ILE A 161 12.72 -7.24 0.44
C ILE A 161 12.84 -8.18 -0.77
N LEU A 162 12.68 -7.64 -1.98
CA LEU A 162 12.83 -8.42 -3.21
C LEU A 162 14.28 -8.81 -3.47
N GLN A 163 15.21 -7.87 -3.30
CA GLN A 163 16.64 -8.12 -3.56
C GLN A 163 17.28 -9.10 -2.57
N ARG A 164 16.73 -9.19 -1.35
CA ARG A 164 17.24 -10.04 -0.27
C ARG A 164 16.24 -11.11 0.16
N ALA A 165 15.35 -11.51 -0.73
CA ALA A 165 14.27 -12.47 -0.43
C ALA A 165 14.80 -13.76 0.24
N GLU A 166 15.93 -14.31 -0.23
CA GLU A 166 16.54 -15.52 0.33
C GLU A 166 17.01 -15.36 1.78
N ASP A 167 17.38 -14.14 2.19
CA ASP A 167 17.87 -13.88 3.56
C ASP A 167 16.71 -13.95 4.58
N TYR A 168 15.49 -13.67 4.15
CA TYR A 168 14.32 -13.66 5.02
C TYR A 168 13.58 -15.01 5.06
N LEU A 169 13.70 -15.81 3.98
CA LEU A 169 12.93 -17.04 3.84
C LEU A 169 13.60 -18.23 4.52
N PRO A 170 12.84 -19.06 5.28
CA PRO A 170 13.34 -20.32 5.78
C PRO A 170 13.65 -21.29 4.62
N ALA A 171 14.50 -22.29 4.89
CA ALA A 171 15.00 -23.19 3.85
C ALA A 171 13.91 -23.89 3.03
N GLU A 172 12.80 -24.26 3.68
CA GLU A 172 11.63 -24.92 3.04
C GLU A 172 10.82 -24.00 2.16
N GLN A 173 11.02 -22.68 2.24
CA GLN A 173 10.30 -21.68 1.45
C GLN A 173 11.19 -20.97 0.42
N ARG A 174 12.43 -21.37 0.20
CA ARG A 174 13.33 -20.76 -0.81
C ARG A 174 12.80 -20.81 -2.24
N TRP A 175 11.88 -21.74 -2.52
CA TRP A 175 11.17 -21.78 -3.81
C TRP A 175 10.42 -20.46 -4.12
N VAL A 176 10.04 -19.69 -3.10
CA VAL A 176 9.39 -18.38 -3.24
C VAL A 176 10.30 -17.40 -3.95
N ALA A 177 11.57 -17.31 -3.54
CA ALA A 177 12.55 -16.43 -4.19
C ALA A 177 12.74 -16.77 -5.67
N ALA A 178 12.86 -18.06 -6.01
CA ALA A 178 13.01 -18.50 -7.41
C ALA A 178 11.76 -18.16 -8.26
N GLU A 179 10.56 -18.30 -7.70
CA GLU A 179 9.33 -17.93 -8.43
C GLU A 179 9.21 -16.41 -8.57
N VAL A 180 9.60 -15.63 -7.57
CA VAL A 180 9.68 -14.17 -7.67
C VAL A 180 10.64 -13.78 -8.79
N GLU A 181 11.88 -14.30 -8.82
CA GLU A 181 12.85 -14.00 -9.88
C GLU A 181 12.28 -14.26 -11.28
N LYS A 182 11.56 -15.37 -11.47
CA LYS A 182 10.90 -15.70 -12.74
C LYS A 182 9.86 -14.65 -13.12
N LEU A 183 8.99 -14.23 -12.17
CA LEU A 183 7.99 -13.20 -12.42
C LEU A 183 8.65 -11.84 -12.71
N LEU A 184 9.69 -11.47 -11.92
CA LEU A 184 10.46 -10.25 -12.16
C LEU A 184 11.06 -10.23 -13.58
N ALA A 185 11.62 -11.35 -14.04
CA ALA A 185 12.17 -11.48 -15.39
C ALA A 185 11.10 -11.29 -16.48
N GLN A 186 9.86 -11.77 -16.28
CA GLN A 186 8.75 -11.55 -17.19
C GLN A 186 8.37 -10.06 -17.25
N PHE A 187 8.21 -9.39 -16.10
CA PHE A 187 7.93 -7.96 -16.06
C PHE A 187 9.06 -7.12 -16.63
N GLY A 188 10.33 -7.51 -16.38
CA GLY A 188 11.52 -6.83 -16.90
C GLY A 188 11.66 -6.86 -18.43
N GLN A 189 10.92 -7.73 -19.13
CA GLN A 189 10.86 -7.75 -20.60
C GLN A 189 9.88 -6.71 -21.16
N LYS A 190 9.04 -6.11 -20.33
CA LYS A 190 8.08 -5.09 -20.74
C LYS A 190 8.77 -3.73 -20.86
N MET A 191 8.40 -2.97 -21.86
CA MET A 191 8.90 -1.60 -22.03
C MET A 191 7.99 -0.63 -21.27
N PRO A 192 8.53 0.12 -20.27
CA PRO A 192 7.74 1.10 -19.57
C PRO A 192 7.31 2.24 -20.48
N THR A 193 6.04 2.60 -20.42
CA THR A 193 5.46 3.77 -21.08
C THR A 193 4.75 4.62 -20.05
N VAL A 194 4.49 5.88 -20.37
CA VAL A 194 3.73 6.79 -19.50
C VAL A 194 2.33 6.25 -19.19
N ASP A 195 1.77 5.40 -20.07
CA ASP A 195 0.43 4.83 -19.93
C ASP A 195 0.38 3.53 -19.11
N SER A 196 1.54 2.96 -18.78
CA SER A 196 1.61 1.68 -18.07
C SER A 196 2.47 1.68 -16.82
N TYR A 197 3.30 2.72 -16.62
CA TYR A 197 4.32 2.75 -15.58
C TYR A 197 4.47 4.15 -14.99
N GLY A 198 4.52 4.25 -13.67
CA GLY A 198 4.69 5.50 -12.95
C GLY A 198 4.69 5.27 -11.44
N LEU A 199 4.58 6.34 -10.66
CA LEU A 199 4.37 6.21 -9.23
C LEU A 199 2.99 5.58 -8.97
N VAL A 200 2.96 4.58 -8.11
CA VAL A 200 1.76 3.89 -7.63
C VAL A 200 1.74 3.92 -6.11
N HIS A 201 0.60 3.66 -5.51
CA HIS A 201 0.48 3.58 -4.06
C HIS A 201 1.23 2.36 -3.50
N GLY A 202 1.15 1.22 -4.19
CA GLY A 202 1.83 -0.02 -3.83
C GLY A 202 1.07 -0.91 -2.85
N ASP A 203 0.18 -0.34 -2.01
CA ASP A 203 -0.57 -1.09 -0.98
C ASP A 203 -2.02 -0.61 -0.78
N VAL A 204 -2.75 -0.28 -1.87
CA VAL A 204 -4.17 0.10 -1.76
C VAL A 204 -5.04 -1.12 -1.53
N ASN A 205 -5.14 -1.54 -0.29
CA ASN A 205 -6.01 -2.61 0.16
C ASN A 205 -7.03 -2.09 1.21
N PRO A 206 -8.05 -2.88 1.61
CA PRO A 206 -9.07 -2.43 2.56
C PRO A 206 -8.59 -2.00 3.96
N THR A 207 -7.33 -2.20 4.29
CA THR A 207 -6.74 -1.72 5.55
C THR A 207 -6.09 -0.35 5.44
N ASN A 208 -5.97 0.20 4.20
CA ASN A 208 -5.30 1.46 3.91
C ASN A 208 -6.24 2.55 3.38
N PHE A 209 -7.53 2.43 3.70
CA PHE A 209 -8.51 3.50 3.53
C PHE A 209 -9.65 3.39 4.54
N HIS A 210 -10.26 4.52 4.84
CA HIS A 210 -11.54 4.59 5.56
C HIS A 210 -12.68 4.94 4.60
N VAL A 211 -13.90 4.54 4.96
CA VAL A 211 -15.13 4.92 4.26
C VAL A 211 -16.05 5.73 5.17
N ARG A 212 -16.66 6.77 4.61
CA ARG A 212 -17.72 7.56 5.24
C ARG A 212 -18.69 8.04 4.19
N ASP A 213 -19.97 7.68 4.36
CA ASP A 213 -21.06 8.08 3.43
C ASP A 213 -20.76 7.72 1.95
N GLY A 214 -20.18 6.53 1.71
CA GLY A 214 -19.81 6.04 0.40
C GLY A 214 -18.58 6.73 -0.23
N GLN A 215 -17.91 7.60 0.52
CA GLN A 215 -16.66 8.23 0.13
C GLN A 215 -15.48 7.50 0.79
N LEU A 216 -14.43 7.29 0.02
CA LEU A 216 -13.20 6.65 0.46
C LEU A 216 -12.13 7.71 0.72
N THR A 217 -11.34 7.55 1.78
CA THR A 217 -10.16 8.38 2.07
C THR A 217 -8.95 7.46 2.22
N LEU A 218 -7.99 7.58 1.31
CA LEU A 218 -6.75 6.79 1.29
C LEU A 218 -5.78 7.27 2.38
N PHE A 219 -4.94 6.37 2.85
CA PHE A 219 -3.78 6.67 3.71
C PHE A 219 -2.71 5.59 3.53
N ASP A 220 -1.54 5.80 4.16
CA ASP A 220 -0.40 4.90 4.15
C ASP A 220 0.23 4.71 2.76
N PHE A 221 0.82 5.80 2.26
CA PHE A 221 1.55 5.85 0.99
C PHE A 221 3.02 5.39 1.13
N ASP A 222 3.37 4.74 2.25
CA ASP A 222 4.73 4.34 2.60
C ASP A 222 5.38 3.42 1.56
N ASP A 223 4.59 2.53 0.96
CA ASP A 223 5.04 1.59 -0.09
C ASP A 223 5.02 2.18 -1.50
N CYS A 224 4.75 3.48 -1.65
CA CYS A 224 4.70 4.09 -2.99
C CYS A 224 6.05 3.95 -3.71
N SER A 225 6.00 3.53 -4.96
CA SER A 225 7.19 3.27 -5.78
C SER A 225 6.88 3.46 -7.27
N TYR A 226 7.90 3.60 -8.09
CA TYR A 226 7.72 3.51 -9.53
C TYR A 226 7.47 2.06 -9.93
N ASN A 227 6.26 1.79 -10.44
CA ASN A 227 5.79 0.44 -10.71
C ASN A 227 4.81 0.41 -11.91
N TRP A 228 4.47 -0.78 -12.36
CA TRP A 228 3.44 -1.01 -13.36
C TRP A 228 2.05 -0.74 -12.76
N PHE A 229 1.20 0.01 -13.46
CA PHE A 229 -0.17 0.28 -13.00
C PHE A 229 -0.98 -0.99 -12.76
N ILE A 230 -0.69 -2.05 -13.52
CA ILE A 230 -1.35 -3.34 -13.30
C ILE A 230 -1.02 -3.97 -11.93
N ASN A 231 0.18 -3.71 -11.37
CA ASN A 231 0.53 -4.20 -10.04
C ASN A 231 -0.28 -3.49 -8.95
N ASP A 232 -0.52 -2.19 -9.10
CA ASP A 232 -1.38 -1.44 -8.17
C ASP A 232 -2.85 -1.87 -8.26
N ILE A 233 -3.32 -2.19 -9.48
CA ILE A 233 -4.63 -2.82 -9.69
C ILE A 233 -4.68 -4.19 -9.00
N ALA A 234 -3.61 -5.00 -9.07
CA ALA A 234 -3.56 -6.30 -8.42
C ALA A 234 -3.67 -6.19 -6.89
N VAL A 235 -3.02 -5.19 -6.28
CA VAL A 235 -3.10 -4.94 -4.82
C VAL A 235 -4.53 -4.58 -4.41
N ALA A 236 -5.26 -3.84 -5.23
CA ALA A 236 -6.65 -3.47 -4.97
C ALA A 236 -7.62 -4.67 -5.04
N MET A 237 -7.22 -5.79 -5.66
CA MET A 237 -8.07 -6.98 -5.73
C MET A 237 -8.22 -7.61 -4.35
N PRO A 238 -9.42 -8.11 -3.99
CA PRO A 238 -9.69 -8.65 -2.65
C PRO A 238 -9.16 -10.09 -2.47
N LEU A 239 -7.89 -10.33 -2.82
CA LEU A 239 -7.23 -11.64 -2.82
C LEU A 239 -7.33 -12.39 -1.49
N TYR A 240 -7.28 -11.67 -0.37
CA TYR A 240 -7.28 -12.24 0.98
C TYR A 240 -8.67 -12.24 1.65
N SER A 241 -9.74 -12.10 0.86
CA SER A 241 -11.10 -12.11 1.39
C SER A 241 -11.71 -13.51 1.32
N ASP A 242 -12.20 -14.01 2.45
CA ASP A 242 -12.82 -15.33 2.56
C ASP A 242 -14.03 -15.49 1.64
N MET A 243 -14.74 -14.41 1.30
CA MET A 243 -15.90 -14.44 0.40
C MET A 243 -15.60 -15.02 -0.99
N PHE A 244 -14.32 -15.07 -1.39
CA PHE A 244 -13.90 -15.65 -2.68
C PHE A 244 -13.39 -17.10 -2.56
N ALA A 245 -13.37 -17.66 -1.35
CA ALA A 245 -13.10 -19.07 -1.12
C ALA A 245 -14.37 -19.97 -1.20
N GLU A 246 -15.56 -19.37 -1.31
CA GLU A 246 -16.85 -20.03 -1.30
C GLU A 246 -17.45 -20.22 -2.70
N GLU A 247 -18.47 -21.05 -2.82
CA GLU A 247 -19.25 -21.21 -4.05
C GLU A 247 -19.79 -19.88 -4.56
N GLY A 248 -19.76 -19.65 -5.88
CA GLY A 248 -20.17 -18.40 -6.52
C GLY A 248 -19.15 -17.27 -6.46
N TRP A 249 -17.90 -17.55 -6.06
CA TRP A 249 -16.81 -16.58 -6.03
C TRP A 249 -16.58 -15.90 -7.39
N GLU A 250 -16.71 -16.64 -8.50
CA GLU A 250 -16.50 -16.11 -9.87
C GLU A 250 -17.46 -14.96 -10.18
N ALA A 251 -18.75 -15.11 -9.85
CA ALA A 251 -19.74 -14.07 -10.09
C ALA A 251 -19.44 -12.81 -9.26
N ARG A 252 -19.05 -13.00 -7.98
CA ARG A 252 -18.67 -11.88 -7.10
C ARG A 252 -17.41 -11.17 -7.56
N LEU A 253 -16.38 -11.95 -7.99
CA LEU A 253 -15.16 -11.36 -8.54
C LEU A 253 -15.44 -10.63 -9.85
N THR A 254 -16.25 -11.23 -10.73
CA THR A 254 -16.64 -10.61 -12.01
C THR A 254 -17.33 -9.27 -11.75
N GLU A 255 -18.32 -9.23 -10.84
CA GLU A 255 -19.02 -8.00 -10.48
C GLU A 255 -18.05 -6.95 -9.92
N PHE A 256 -17.21 -7.33 -8.93
CA PHE A 256 -16.20 -6.44 -8.35
C PHE A 256 -15.30 -5.87 -9.44
N PHE A 257 -14.68 -6.75 -10.22
CA PHE A 257 -13.69 -6.37 -11.22
C PHE A 257 -14.28 -5.50 -12.33
N GLN A 258 -15.45 -5.86 -12.85
CA GLN A 258 -16.14 -5.08 -13.89
C GLN A 258 -16.50 -3.68 -13.41
N GLN A 259 -17.02 -3.53 -12.20
CA GLN A 259 -17.38 -2.21 -11.67
C GLN A 259 -16.14 -1.40 -11.34
N TYR A 260 -15.10 -2.03 -10.79
CA TYR A 260 -13.82 -1.39 -10.54
C TYR A 260 -13.20 -0.86 -11.86
N MET A 261 -13.11 -1.69 -12.90
CA MET A 261 -12.56 -1.28 -14.19
C MET A 261 -13.42 -0.22 -14.91
N ARG A 262 -14.74 -0.29 -14.80
CA ARG A 262 -15.61 0.79 -15.30
C ARG A 262 -15.29 2.13 -14.64
N GLY A 263 -15.07 2.14 -13.33
CA GLY A 263 -14.65 3.35 -12.63
C GLY A 263 -13.25 3.81 -13.03
N TYR A 264 -12.32 2.87 -13.17
CA TYR A 264 -10.96 3.15 -13.58
C TYR A 264 -10.89 3.81 -14.97
N GLU A 265 -11.62 3.28 -15.94
CA GLU A 265 -11.67 3.80 -17.31
C GLU A 265 -12.34 5.18 -17.44
N GLU A 266 -13.09 5.63 -16.45
CA GLU A 266 -13.60 7.02 -16.41
C GLU A 266 -12.48 8.05 -16.30
N GLU A 267 -11.31 7.67 -15.75
CA GLU A 267 -10.23 8.59 -15.40
C GLU A 267 -8.89 8.24 -16.07
N ASN A 268 -8.65 6.97 -16.37
CA ASN A 268 -7.43 6.49 -16.98
C ASN A 268 -7.69 5.27 -17.87
N HIS A 269 -7.05 5.24 -19.02
CA HIS A 269 -7.11 4.08 -19.91
C HIS A 269 -5.90 3.18 -19.68
N LEU A 270 -6.15 1.86 -19.50
CA LEU A 270 -5.13 0.83 -19.48
C LEU A 270 -5.32 -0.10 -20.69
N ASP A 271 -4.26 -0.31 -21.48
CA ASP A 271 -4.32 -1.26 -22.60
C ASP A 271 -4.71 -2.66 -22.10
N GLU A 272 -5.70 -3.26 -22.75
CA GLU A 272 -6.31 -4.54 -22.31
C GLU A 272 -5.30 -5.70 -22.23
N SER A 273 -4.19 -5.62 -22.98
CA SER A 273 -3.12 -6.63 -22.91
C SER A 273 -2.49 -6.74 -21.51
N TRP A 274 -2.58 -5.69 -20.69
CA TRP A 274 -2.15 -5.72 -19.30
C TRP A 274 -3.03 -6.61 -18.42
N LEU A 275 -4.31 -6.78 -18.76
CA LEU A 275 -5.22 -7.65 -18.03
C LEU A 275 -4.88 -9.15 -18.18
N GLU A 276 -4.15 -9.53 -19.24
CA GLU A 276 -3.66 -10.89 -19.43
C GLU A 276 -2.59 -11.27 -18.38
N ILE A 277 -1.87 -10.29 -17.85
CA ILE A 277 -0.82 -10.50 -16.85
C ILE A 277 -1.27 -10.15 -15.43
N LEU A 278 -2.51 -9.71 -15.23
CA LEU A 278 -3.04 -9.47 -13.90
C LEU A 278 -2.95 -10.70 -12.97
N PRO A 279 -3.19 -11.94 -13.44
CA PRO A 279 -2.94 -13.14 -12.63
C PRO A 279 -1.50 -13.27 -12.14
N ASP A 280 -0.51 -12.95 -12.97
CA ASP A 280 0.91 -12.97 -12.61
C ASP A 280 1.24 -11.86 -11.60
N SER A 281 0.64 -10.68 -11.76
CA SER A 281 0.75 -9.57 -10.78
C SER A 281 0.18 -9.95 -9.42
N LEU A 282 -0.99 -10.59 -9.38
CA LEU A 282 -1.59 -11.11 -8.15
C LEU A 282 -0.70 -12.16 -7.46
N ARG A 283 -0.13 -13.07 -8.26
CA ARG A 283 0.79 -14.08 -7.77
C ARG A 283 2.07 -13.44 -7.20
N LEU A 284 2.65 -12.49 -7.92
CA LEU A 284 3.83 -11.74 -7.47
C LEU A 284 3.54 -11.04 -6.14
N GLN A 285 2.42 -10.32 -6.03
CA GLN A 285 2.02 -9.64 -4.80
C GLN A 285 1.85 -10.62 -3.62
N CYS A 286 1.27 -11.79 -3.85
CA CYS A 286 1.16 -12.82 -2.82
C CYS A 286 2.54 -13.28 -2.31
N LEU A 287 3.50 -13.50 -3.22
CA LEU A 287 4.86 -13.91 -2.86
C LEU A 287 5.64 -12.80 -2.14
N ILE A 288 5.49 -11.55 -2.58
CA ILE A 288 6.06 -10.37 -1.90
C ILE A 288 5.53 -10.29 -0.47
N ASN A 289 4.22 -10.41 -0.27
CA ASN A 289 3.61 -10.40 1.06
C ASN A 289 4.14 -11.53 1.96
N LEU A 290 4.40 -12.71 1.40
CA LEU A 290 5.00 -13.81 2.15
C LEU A 290 6.41 -13.48 2.62
N ILE A 291 7.25 -12.90 1.77
CA ILE A 291 8.61 -12.45 2.12
C ILE A 291 8.55 -11.33 3.16
N ALA A 292 7.68 -10.34 2.95
CA ALA A 292 7.47 -9.23 3.88
C ALA A 292 7.01 -9.69 5.27
N CYS A 293 6.15 -10.73 5.33
CA CYS A 293 5.76 -11.36 6.59
C CYS A 293 6.97 -11.91 7.36
N HIS A 294 7.92 -12.54 6.68
CA HIS A 294 9.15 -13.02 7.33
C HIS A 294 10.07 -11.87 7.73
N ALA A 295 10.30 -10.90 6.86
CA ALA A 295 11.13 -9.73 7.13
C ALA A 295 10.62 -8.94 8.36
N SER A 296 9.31 -8.87 8.55
CA SER A 296 8.66 -8.18 9.67
C SER A 296 8.33 -9.09 10.86
N ASN A 297 8.86 -10.33 10.90
CA ASN A 297 8.60 -11.31 11.98
C ASN A 297 7.11 -11.60 12.23
N VAL A 298 6.25 -11.45 11.23
CA VAL A 298 4.81 -11.69 11.30
C VAL A 298 4.45 -13.12 11.74
N PRO A 299 5.18 -14.19 11.35
CA PRO A 299 4.91 -15.55 11.83
C PRO A 299 4.89 -15.70 13.35
N ASN A 300 5.59 -14.82 14.08
CA ASN A 300 5.69 -14.80 15.53
C ASN A 300 4.91 -13.65 16.19
N SER A 301 4.02 -12.99 15.45
CA SER A 301 3.27 -11.81 15.89
C SER A 301 1.76 -12.09 16.03
N ARG A 302 1.00 -11.06 16.45
CA ARG A 302 -0.46 -11.05 16.45
C ARG A 302 -1.09 -11.24 15.04
N TYR A 303 -0.32 -11.02 13.97
CA TYR A 303 -0.76 -11.17 12.57
C TYR A 303 -0.46 -12.54 11.97
N ARG A 304 -0.13 -13.54 12.78
CA ARG A 304 0.18 -14.91 12.34
C ARG A 304 -0.88 -15.52 11.43
N SER A 305 -2.15 -15.26 11.69
CA SER A 305 -3.26 -15.77 10.86
C SER A 305 -3.19 -15.26 9.41
N PHE A 306 -2.77 -14.00 9.22
CA PHE A 306 -2.53 -13.45 7.88
C PHE A 306 -1.37 -14.18 7.19
N TYR A 307 -0.25 -14.37 7.87
CA TYR A 307 0.86 -15.17 7.34
C TYR A 307 0.44 -16.58 6.90
N GLU A 308 -0.34 -17.28 7.74
CA GLU A 308 -0.83 -18.64 7.45
C GLU A 308 -1.73 -18.64 6.20
N LEU A 309 -2.57 -17.64 6.02
CA LEU A 309 -3.40 -17.47 4.82
C LEU A 309 -2.54 -17.21 3.58
N VAL A 310 -1.61 -16.27 3.64
CA VAL A 310 -0.70 -15.95 2.53
C VAL A 310 0.13 -17.18 2.13
N LEU A 311 0.70 -17.90 3.10
CA LEU A 311 1.47 -19.12 2.86
C LEU A 311 0.61 -20.20 2.19
N LYS A 312 -0.61 -20.41 2.65
CA LYS A 312 -1.55 -21.35 2.04
C LYS A 312 -1.84 -20.99 0.58
N ILE A 313 -2.13 -19.70 0.29
CA ILE A 313 -2.38 -19.21 -1.07
C ILE A 313 -1.13 -19.40 -1.94
N ALA A 314 0.05 -19.06 -1.46
CA ALA A 314 1.29 -19.19 -2.18
C ALA A 314 1.61 -20.65 -2.57
N GLN A 315 1.32 -21.63 -1.66
CA GLN A 315 1.56 -23.05 -1.87
C GLN A 315 0.50 -23.75 -2.71
N GLN A 316 -0.76 -23.44 -2.48
CA GLN A 316 -1.90 -24.16 -3.08
C GLN A 316 -2.46 -23.47 -4.32
N GLY A 317 -2.08 -22.20 -4.54
CA GLY A 317 -2.68 -21.32 -5.53
C GLY A 317 -3.98 -20.66 -5.03
N HIS A 318 -4.48 -19.75 -5.83
CA HIS A 318 -5.77 -19.09 -5.62
C HIS A 318 -6.52 -19.03 -6.96
N PRO A 319 -7.85 -19.14 -6.98
CA PRO A 319 -8.63 -19.06 -8.22
C PRO A 319 -8.34 -17.83 -9.08
N PHE A 320 -7.99 -16.70 -8.46
CA PHE A 320 -7.63 -15.47 -9.17
C PHE A 320 -6.40 -15.62 -10.07
N PHE A 321 -5.48 -16.56 -9.78
CA PHE A 321 -4.27 -16.78 -10.60
C PHE A 321 -4.56 -17.44 -11.94
N THR A 322 -5.77 -17.94 -12.14
CA THR A 322 -6.21 -18.56 -13.40
C THR A 322 -7.48 -17.91 -13.97
N TYR A 323 -7.98 -16.86 -13.33
CA TYR A 323 -9.20 -16.18 -13.76
C TYR A 323 -8.95 -15.36 -15.02
N ASN A 324 -9.90 -15.38 -15.97
CA ASN A 324 -9.82 -14.63 -17.21
C ASN A 324 -10.29 -13.19 -17.02
N PHE A 325 -9.44 -12.34 -16.46
CA PHE A 325 -9.74 -10.93 -16.24
C PHE A 325 -10.03 -10.16 -17.53
N ARG A 326 -9.29 -10.47 -18.62
CA ARG A 326 -9.54 -9.83 -19.91
C ARG A 326 -10.93 -10.19 -20.45
N GLY A 327 -11.32 -11.44 -20.45
CA GLY A 327 -12.65 -11.85 -20.88
C GLY A 327 -13.77 -11.27 -20.00
N ALA A 328 -13.53 -11.13 -18.70
CA ALA A 328 -14.47 -10.47 -17.80
C ALA A 328 -14.61 -8.97 -18.12
N TYR A 329 -13.52 -8.29 -18.46
CA TYR A 329 -13.53 -6.88 -18.88
C TYR A 329 -14.27 -6.68 -20.20
N GLU A 330 -13.93 -7.46 -21.25
CA GLU A 330 -14.57 -7.40 -22.57
C GLU A 330 -16.09 -7.63 -22.51
N SER A 331 -16.56 -8.47 -21.58
CA SER A 331 -17.98 -8.73 -21.37
C SER A 331 -18.73 -7.61 -20.65
N ALA A 332 -18.02 -6.61 -20.12
CA ALA A 332 -18.57 -5.47 -19.41
C ALA A 332 -18.80 -4.23 -20.30
N LEU A 333 -18.14 -4.20 -21.46
CA LEU A 333 -18.26 -3.15 -22.48
C LEU A 333 -19.48 -3.39 -23.36
#